data_7ea5b75c07e04f01a6f5d5d9327c0086
#
_entry.id   7ea5b75c07e04f01a6f5d5d9327c0086
#
_cell.length_a   1.000
_cell.length_b   1.000
_cell.length_c   1.000
_cell.angle_alpha   90.00
_cell.angle_beta   90.00
_cell.angle_gamma   90.00
#
_symmetry.space_group_name_H-M   'P 1'
#
loop_
_entity.id
_entity.type
_entity.pdbx_description
1 polymer ?
#
loop_
_entity_poly.entity_id
_entity_poly.type
_entity_poly.pdbx_seq_one_letter_code
_entity_poly.pdbx_strand_id
1 'polypeptide(L)'
;METNECIVNGGTLSKYSEQQLVDCVKTCYGCNGGLVSRACYYLENHYEILENDYTYLGVDTACAYDSKPWTNIHCTNYSWITPNDPDAMMTALNSGVISVAIQADQFCFQTYSSGIFNNPNCGTSLDHATVVVGWGQDGSGVQYWIMRNSWGTSWGENGYMKIEVSTSVNSGAGYCGIQSEPIFLYPTA
;
A
#
# COMPACT_ATOMS: atom_id res chain seq x y z
N MET A 1 -1.63 4.70 5.75
CA MET A 1 -1.89 5.63 6.87
C MET A 1 -3.27 5.41 7.46
N GLU A 2 -4.35 5.66 6.72
CA GLU A 2 -5.76 5.62 7.17
C GLU A 2 -6.11 4.44 8.09
N THR A 3 -5.83 3.21 7.64
CA THR A 3 -6.15 1.99 8.40
C THR A 3 -5.33 1.88 9.68
N ASN A 4 -4.03 2.19 9.63
CA ASN A 4 -3.17 2.11 10.81
C ASN A 4 -3.54 3.18 11.85
N GLU A 5 -3.90 4.39 11.40
CA GLU A 5 -4.45 5.45 12.26
C GLU A 5 -5.74 4.99 12.95
N CYS A 6 -6.68 4.44 12.19
CA CYS A 6 -7.93 3.93 12.73
C CYS A 6 -7.70 2.80 13.76
N ILE A 7 -6.72 1.91 13.54
CA ILE A 7 -6.35 0.86 14.48
C ILE A 7 -5.77 1.45 15.77
N VAL A 8 -4.83 2.39 15.66
CA VAL A 8 -4.14 2.98 16.83
C VAL A 8 -5.10 3.81 17.68
N ASN A 9 -5.94 4.64 17.04
CA ASN A 9 -6.81 5.57 17.74
C ASN A 9 -8.20 5.00 18.06
N GLY A 10 -8.52 3.78 17.60
CA GLY A 10 -9.80 3.13 17.83
C GLY A 10 -11.00 3.89 17.27
N GLY A 11 -10.79 4.69 16.23
CA GLY A 11 -11.74 5.62 15.64
C GLY A 11 -12.48 5.08 14.42
N THR A 12 -13.13 5.99 13.71
CA THR A 12 -13.73 5.74 12.41
C THR A 12 -12.68 5.93 11.32
N LEU A 13 -12.64 5.03 10.34
CA LEU A 13 -11.74 5.15 9.19
C LEU A 13 -12.02 6.47 8.44
N SER A 14 -11.02 7.34 8.41
CA SER A 14 -11.07 8.59 7.65
C SER A 14 -10.36 8.42 6.31
N LYS A 15 -10.88 9.04 5.26
CA LYS A 15 -10.20 9.12 3.98
C LYS A 15 -9.38 10.40 3.90
N TYR A 16 -8.06 10.26 3.70
CA TYR A 16 -7.14 11.38 3.50
C TYR A 16 -6.88 11.63 2.03
N SER A 17 -6.38 12.82 1.72
CA SER A 17 -6.18 13.31 0.36
C SER A 17 -4.98 12.68 -0.33
N GLU A 18 -5.22 11.88 -1.34
CA GLU A 18 -4.17 11.43 -2.26
C GLU A 18 -3.62 12.62 -3.08
N GLN A 19 -4.46 13.63 -3.36
CA GLN A 19 -4.04 14.82 -4.12
C GLN A 19 -3.00 15.65 -3.36
N GLN A 20 -3.08 15.70 -2.04
CA GLN A 20 -2.02 16.32 -1.22
C GLN A 20 -0.66 15.70 -1.51
N LEU A 21 -0.59 14.38 -1.60
CA LEU A 21 0.67 13.68 -1.88
C LEU A 21 1.13 13.92 -3.32
N VAL A 22 0.21 13.88 -4.29
CA VAL A 22 0.50 14.15 -5.70
C VAL A 22 1.11 15.54 -5.87
N ASP A 23 0.50 16.58 -5.30
CA ASP A 23 0.88 17.95 -5.54
C ASP A 23 2.06 18.42 -4.67
N CYS A 24 2.19 17.90 -3.45
CA CYS A 24 3.06 18.49 -2.43
C CYS A 24 4.33 17.71 -2.14
N VAL A 25 4.40 16.40 -2.44
CA VAL A 25 5.62 15.59 -2.21
C VAL A 25 6.63 15.84 -3.32
N LYS A 26 7.44 16.91 -3.20
CA LYS A 26 8.38 17.35 -4.24
C LYS A 26 9.55 16.38 -4.52
N THR A 27 9.74 15.39 -3.66
CA THR A 27 10.71 14.30 -3.88
C THR A 27 10.13 13.12 -4.66
N CYS A 28 8.83 13.16 -4.97
CA CYS A 28 8.11 12.25 -5.87
C CYS A 28 7.83 12.96 -7.21
N TYR A 29 7.15 12.27 -8.11
CA TYR A 29 6.95 12.71 -9.50
C TYR A 29 5.46 12.95 -9.83
N GLY A 30 4.66 13.32 -8.82
CA GLY A 30 3.22 13.54 -8.98
C GLY A 30 2.51 12.33 -9.56
N CYS A 31 1.72 12.53 -10.61
CA CYS A 31 1.04 11.45 -11.34
C CYS A 31 1.96 10.46 -12.06
N ASN A 32 3.26 10.75 -12.17
CA ASN A 32 4.25 9.82 -12.72
C ASN A 32 4.85 8.89 -11.65
N GLY A 33 4.32 8.91 -10.43
CA GLY A 33 4.66 7.98 -9.37
C GLY A 33 5.56 8.54 -8.27
N GLY A 34 5.98 7.65 -7.38
CA GLY A 34 6.78 7.99 -6.21
C GLY A 34 7.09 6.78 -5.35
N LEU A 35 7.65 7.04 -4.18
CA LEU A 35 7.95 6.02 -3.18
C LEU A 35 7.17 6.28 -1.90
N VAL A 36 6.62 5.21 -1.31
CA VAL A 36 5.86 5.27 -0.04
C VAL A 36 6.71 5.92 1.06
N SER A 37 7.99 5.58 1.16
CA SER A 37 8.93 6.18 2.13
C SER A 37 9.08 7.70 1.97
N ARG A 38 9.07 8.22 0.73
CA ARG A 38 9.14 9.67 0.48
C ARG A 38 7.85 10.39 0.85
N ALA A 39 6.70 9.74 0.63
CA ALA A 39 5.42 10.26 1.07
C ALA A 39 5.35 10.31 2.60
N CYS A 40 5.78 9.25 3.30
CA CYS A 40 5.83 9.25 4.76
C CYS A 40 6.81 10.32 5.29
N TYR A 41 8.01 10.45 4.70
CA TYR A 41 8.97 11.50 5.09
C TYR A 41 8.39 12.92 4.94
N TYR A 42 7.58 13.17 3.91
CA TYR A 42 6.85 14.43 3.80
C TYR A 42 5.83 14.58 4.94
N LEU A 43 5.07 13.53 5.24
CA LEU A 43 4.06 13.51 6.29
C LEU A 43 4.64 13.51 7.72
N GLU A 44 5.94 13.31 7.92
CA GLU A 44 6.60 13.53 9.23
C GLU A 44 6.56 15.03 9.64
N ASN A 45 6.43 15.92 8.67
CA ASN A 45 6.43 17.38 8.88
C ASN A 45 5.15 18.07 8.40
N HIS A 46 4.18 17.31 7.89
CA HIS A 46 2.93 17.84 7.35
C HIS A 46 1.77 16.95 7.79
N TYR A 47 0.72 17.57 8.31
CA TYR A 47 -0.49 16.86 8.67
C TYR A 47 -1.28 16.43 7.44
N GLU A 48 -2.01 15.32 7.58
CA GLU A 48 -2.94 14.86 6.56
C GLU A 48 -4.13 15.81 6.41
N ILE A 49 -4.58 16.00 5.19
CA ILE A 49 -5.80 16.74 4.86
C ILE A 49 -6.87 15.70 4.48
N LEU A 50 -8.13 15.93 4.88
CA LEU A 50 -9.22 15.04 4.48
C LEU A 50 -9.49 15.13 2.97
N GLU A 51 -9.88 14.02 2.36
CA GLU A 51 -10.22 13.95 0.93
C GLU A 51 -11.27 14.98 0.51
N ASN A 52 -12.25 15.27 1.38
CA ASN A 52 -13.31 16.26 1.08
C ASN A 52 -12.78 17.70 0.99
N ASP A 53 -11.65 17.99 1.64
CA ASP A 53 -11.04 19.32 1.65
C ASP A 53 -9.96 19.49 0.58
N TYR A 54 -9.39 18.38 0.10
CA TYR A 54 -8.41 18.37 -0.98
C TYR A 54 -8.65 17.16 -1.88
N THR A 55 -9.68 17.24 -2.68
CA THR A 55 -10.21 16.13 -3.50
C THR A 55 -9.23 15.70 -4.59
N TYR A 56 -9.17 14.38 -4.83
CA TYR A 56 -8.36 13.79 -5.88
C TYR A 56 -8.80 14.23 -7.28
N LEU A 57 -7.88 14.74 -8.08
CA LEU A 57 -8.12 15.26 -9.42
C LEU A 57 -7.56 14.35 -10.52
N GLY A 58 -6.61 13.47 -10.20
CA GLY A 58 -5.94 12.61 -11.18
C GLY A 58 -4.99 13.35 -12.12
N VAL A 59 -4.59 14.57 -11.78
CA VAL A 59 -3.63 15.41 -12.49
C VAL A 59 -2.75 16.14 -11.49
N ASP A 60 -1.52 16.49 -11.93
CA ASP A 60 -0.62 17.32 -11.14
C ASP A 60 -1.13 18.77 -11.10
N THR A 61 -1.22 19.35 -9.89
CA THR A 61 -1.53 20.75 -9.70
C THR A 61 -0.50 21.44 -8.78
N ALA A 62 -0.69 22.72 -8.53
CA ALA A 62 0.12 23.43 -7.55
C ALA A 62 -0.25 22.97 -6.14
N CYS A 63 0.76 22.72 -5.30
CA CYS A 63 0.52 22.36 -3.91
C CYS A 63 -0.27 23.44 -3.19
N ALA A 64 -1.42 23.08 -2.63
CA ALA A 64 -2.34 23.97 -1.93
C ALA A 64 -2.37 23.73 -0.41
N TYR A 65 -1.38 23.00 0.14
CA TYR A 65 -1.35 22.60 1.55
C TYR A 65 -1.65 23.72 2.52
N ASP A 66 -0.96 24.88 2.41
CA ASP A 66 -1.09 26.00 3.32
C ASP A 66 -2.46 26.70 3.31
N SER A 67 -3.26 26.42 2.28
CA SER A 67 -4.61 26.98 2.10
C SER A 67 -5.74 26.03 2.51
N LYS A 68 -5.42 24.83 3.00
CA LYS A 68 -6.37 23.77 3.34
C LYS A 68 -6.43 23.55 4.86
N PRO A 69 -7.58 23.12 5.40
CA PRO A 69 -7.65 22.69 6.78
C PRO A 69 -6.96 21.34 6.95
N TRP A 70 -5.98 21.27 7.82
CA TRP A 70 -5.29 20.01 8.15
C TRP A 70 -5.90 19.36 9.40
N THR A 71 -5.75 18.04 9.47
CA THR A 71 -6.03 17.26 10.67
C THR A 71 -4.88 17.38 11.68
N ASN A 72 -4.93 16.62 12.77
CA ASN A 72 -3.79 16.40 13.66
C ASN A 72 -3.06 15.09 13.37
N ILE A 73 -3.40 14.40 12.28
CA ILE A 73 -2.81 13.12 11.90
C ILE A 73 -1.67 13.33 10.93
N HIS A 74 -0.56 12.65 11.18
CA HIS A 74 0.61 12.62 10.30
C HIS A 74 1.36 11.28 10.44
N CYS A 75 2.30 10.99 9.55
CA CYS A 75 3.21 9.87 9.69
C CYS A 75 4.31 10.23 10.69
N THR A 76 4.41 9.52 11.81
CA THR A 76 5.47 9.79 12.80
C THR A 76 6.79 9.13 12.46
N ASN A 77 6.72 8.01 11.73
CA ASN A 77 7.87 7.21 11.32
C ASN A 77 7.43 6.13 10.33
N TYR A 78 8.39 5.48 9.71
CA TYR A 78 8.18 4.24 8.98
C TYR A 78 9.31 3.25 9.24
N SER A 79 9.05 1.97 9.07
CA SER A 79 10.08 0.94 9.12
C SER A 79 9.99 0.01 7.92
N TRP A 80 11.16 -0.33 7.38
CA TRP A 80 11.27 -1.44 6.44
C TRP A 80 11.10 -2.75 7.21
N ILE A 81 10.23 -3.61 6.71
CA ILE A 81 10.14 -4.99 7.17
C ILE A 81 11.22 -5.77 6.41
N THR A 82 11.79 -6.80 7.02
CA THR A 82 12.83 -7.61 6.37
C THR A 82 12.36 -8.09 4.99
N PRO A 83 13.05 -7.68 3.91
CA PRO A 83 12.70 -8.09 2.56
C PRO A 83 12.74 -9.62 2.39
N ASN A 84 11.83 -10.17 1.58
CA ASN A 84 11.75 -11.58 1.25
C ASN A 84 11.54 -12.50 2.48
N ASP A 85 10.98 -11.96 3.55
CA ASP A 85 10.70 -12.66 4.80
C ASP A 85 9.19 -12.63 5.09
N PRO A 86 8.44 -13.68 4.70
CA PRO A 86 7.00 -13.75 4.95
C PRO A 86 6.64 -13.74 6.44
N ASP A 87 7.46 -14.33 7.31
CA ASP A 87 7.18 -14.40 8.74
C ASP A 87 7.30 -13.00 9.38
N ALA A 88 8.27 -12.20 8.93
CA ALA A 88 8.38 -10.80 9.33
C ALA A 88 7.17 -9.98 8.87
N MET A 89 6.68 -10.19 7.64
CA MET A 89 5.46 -9.55 7.14
C MET A 89 4.21 -9.97 7.93
N MET A 90 4.03 -11.26 8.20
CA MET A 90 2.92 -11.79 9.02
C MET A 90 2.95 -11.19 10.43
N THR A 91 4.15 -11.06 11.01
CA THR A 91 4.34 -10.42 12.33
C THR A 91 3.92 -8.96 12.31
N ALA A 92 4.33 -8.19 11.32
CA ALA A 92 3.97 -6.78 11.18
C ALA A 92 2.45 -6.58 11.02
N LEU A 93 1.77 -7.49 10.30
CA LEU A 93 0.32 -7.46 10.11
C LEU A 93 -0.50 -7.63 11.40
N ASN A 94 0.11 -8.11 12.49
CA ASN A 94 -0.55 -8.12 13.81
C ASN A 94 -0.73 -6.70 14.39
N SER A 95 0.04 -5.73 13.90
CA SER A 95 0.00 -4.34 14.38
C SER A 95 -0.77 -3.41 13.43
N GLY A 96 -1.01 -3.83 12.19
CA GLY A 96 -1.71 -3.03 11.20
C GLY A 96 -1.48 -3.53 9.78
N VAL A 97 -1.81 -2.71 8.80
CA VAL A 97 -1.60 -3.02 7.38
C VAL A 97 -0.22 -2.56 6.93
N ILE A 98 0.32 -3.20 5.90
CA ILE A 98 1.63 -2.89 5.34
C ILE A 98 1.51 -2.44 3.88
N SER A 99 2.30 -1.43 3.50
CA SER A 99 2.44 -1.06 2.10
C SER A 99 3.49 -1.92 1.43
N VAL A 100 3.24 -2.32 0.19
CA VAL A 100 4.15 -3.14 -0.63
C VAL A 100 4.24 -2.57 -2.03
N ALA A 101 5.37 -2.80 -2.69
CA ALA A 101 5.52 -2.57 -4.11
C ALA A 101 5.39 -3.91 -4.87
N ILE A 102 4.80 -3.87 -6.05
CA ILE A 102 4.58 -5.05 -6.90
C ILE A 102 4.83 -4.73 -8.37
N GLN A 103 5.02 -5.76 -9.16
CA GLN A 103 4.95 -5.67 -10.62
C GLN A 103 3.49 -5.91 -11.06
N ALA A 104 2.83 -4.86 -11.55
CA ALA A 104 1.42 -4.89 -11.95
C ALA A 104 1.18 -4.75 -13.46
N ASP A 105 2.22 -4.48 -14.26
CA ASP A 105 2.14 -4.33 -15.71
C ASP A 105 1.87 -5.65 -16.46
N GLN A 106 1.93 -6.79 -15.77
CA GLN A 106 1.73 -8.10 -16.37
C GLN A 106 0.26 -8.41 -16.63
N PHE A 107 -0.05 -8.90 -17.81
CA PHE A 107 -1.43 -9.24 -18.21
C PHE A 107 -2.13 -10.18 -17.22
N CYS A 108 -1.40 -11.18 -16.70
CA CYS A 108 -1.95 -12.12 -15.72
C CYS A 108 -2.37 -11.44 -14.41
N PHE A 109 -1.68 -10.37 -13.99
CA PHE A 109 -2.08 -9.56 -12.82
C PHE A 109 -3.28 -8.66 -13.16
N GLN A 110 -3.22 -7.95 -14.28
CA GLN A 110 -4.27 -7.01 -14.69
C GLN A 110 -5.64 -7.68 -14.88
N THR A 111 -5.64 -8.95 -15.32
CA THR A 111 -6.86 -9.73 -15.57
C THR A 111 -7.24 -10.68 -14.43
N TYR A 112 -6.60 -10.55 -13.27
CA TYR A 112 -6.98 -11.34 -12.10
C TYR A 112 -8.45 -11.10 -11.72
N SER A 113 -9.17 -12.18 -11.43
CA SER A 113 -10.59 -12.11 -11.05
C SER A 113 -10.91 -12.78 -9.71
N SER A 114 -10.29 -13.93 -9.41
CA SER A 114 -10.53 -14.63 -8.14
C SER A 114 -9.54 -15.78 -7.90
N GLY A 115 -9.55 -16.31 -6.67
CA GLY A 115 -8.72 -17.44 -6.24
C GLY A 115 -7.33 -17.01 -5.75
N ILE A 116 -6.48 -18.00 -5.43
CA ILE A 116 -5.10 -17.72 -5.00
C ILE A 116 -4.22 -17.57 -6.24
N PHE A 117 -3.68 -16.39 -6.45
CA PHE A 117 -2.79 -16.09 -7.58
C PHE A 117 -1.39 -16.64 -7.33
N ASN A 118 -0.92 -17.44 -8.27
CA ASN A 118 0.40 -18.06 -8.22
C ASN A 118 1.06 -18.17 -9.62
N ASN A 119 0.83 -17.16 -10.47
CA ASN A 119 1.37 -17.16 -11.81
C ASN A 119 2.85 -16.75 -11.82
N PRO A 120 3.78 -17.63 -12.24
CA PRO A 120 5.21 -17.34 -12.22
C PRO A 120 5.65 -16.29 -13.26
N ASN A 121 4.79 -15.92 -14.21
CA ASN A 121 5.08 -14.87 -15.20
C ASN A 121 4.98 -13.47 -14.61
N CYS A 122 4.50 -13.32 -13.36
CA CYS A 122 4.56 -12.08 -12.64
C CYS A 122 5.94 -11.97 -11.97
N GLY A 123 6.79 -11.10 -12.52
CA GLY A 123 8.18 -10.93 -12.09
C GLY A 123 8.34 -9.95 -10.91
N THR A 124 9.44 -9.20 -10.91
CA THR A 124 9.82 -8.29 -9.80
C THR A 124 10.22 -6.89 -10.27
N SER A 125 9.79 -6.49 -11.46
CA SER A 125 9.98 -5.11 -11.95
C SER A 125 8.92 -4.21 -11.33
N LEU A 126 9.15 -3.78 -10.10
CA LEU A 126 8.17 -3.07 -9.28
C LEU A 126 7.74 -1.76 -9.92
N ASP A 127 6.45 -1.60 -10.18
CA ASP A 127 5.85 -0.46 -10.88
C ASP A 127 4.55 0.06 -10.26
N HIS A 128 4.09 -0.59 -9.18
CA HIS A 128 2.82 -0.25 -8.54
C HIS A 128 2.89 -0.46 -7.02
N ALA A 129 2.23 0.42 -6.26
CA ALA A 129 2.12 0.30 -4.81
C ALA A 129 0.72 -0.15 -4.40
N THR A 130 0.66 -1.08 -3.46
CA THR A 130 -0.58 -1.64 -2.91
C THR A 130 -0.47 -1.83 -1.40
N VAL A 131 -1.53 -2.35 -0.77
CA VAL A 131 -1.58 -2.58 0.67
C VAL A 131 -1.90 -4.04 0.95
N VAL A 132 -1.06 -4.72 1.73
CA VAL A 132 -1.39 -6.02 2.30
C VAL A 132 -2.16 -5.78 3.60
N VAL A 133 -3.39 -6.26 3.66
CA VAL A 133 -4.31 -6.06 4.78
C VAL A 133 -4.42 -7.27 5.70
N GLY A 134 -3.82 -8.39 5.32
CA GLY A 134 -3.83 -9.62 6.09
C GLY A 134 -3.25 -10.79 5.31
N TRP A 135 -3.35 -11.96 5.90
CA TRP A 135 -2.98 -13.23 5.27
C TRP A 135 -3.94 -14.33 5.69
N GLY A 136 -3.94 -15.43 4.98
CA GLY A 136 -4.77 -16.59 5.28
C GLY A 136 -4.16 -17.88 4.77
N GLN A 137 -4.85 -18.97 5.02
CA GLN A 137 -4.49 -20.30 4.55
C GLN A 137 -5.75 -21.00 4.03
N ASP A 138 -5.65 -21.67 2.90
CA ASP A 138 -6.76 -22.45 2.35
C ASP A 138 -6.86 -23.85 2.97
N GLY A 139 -7.88 -24.61 2.56
CA GLY A 139 -8.11 -25.98 3.07
C GLY A 139 -7.03 -27.00 2.68
N SER A 140 -6.13 -26.65 1.78
CA SER A 140 -4.98 -27.45 1.34
C SER A 140 -3.67 -27.07 2.04
N GLY A 141 -3.70 -26.02 2.87
CA GLY A 141 -2.54 -25.52 3.57
C GLY A 141 -1.76 -24.45 2.80
N VAL A 142 -2.25 -23.97 1.67
CA VAL A 142 -1.61 -22.92 0.88
C VAL A 142 -1.83 -21.56 1.56
N GLN A 143 -0.76 -20.91 1.99
CA GLN A 143 -0.80 -19.58 2.59
C GLN A 143 -0.89 -18.51 1.50
N TYR A 144 -1.60 -17.42 1.76
CA TYR A 144 -1.75 -16.30 0.84
C TYR A 144 -1.85 -14.96 1.55
N TRP A 145 -1.33 -13.92 0.90
CA TRP A 145 -1.56 -12.52 1.25
C TRP A 145 -2.94 -12.08 0.77
N ILE A 146 -3.61 -11.26 1.56
CA ILE A 146 -4.80 -10.51 1.16
C ILE A 146 -4.34 -9.08 0.85
N MET A 147 -4.31 -8.76 -0.43
CA MET A 147 -3.85 -7.47 -0.94
C MET A 147 -5.04 -6.63 -1.39
N ARG A 148 -5.09 -5.36 -0.98
CA ARG A 148 -6.03 -4.36 -1.49
C ARG A 148 -5.37 -3.56 -2.60
N ASN A 149 -6.03 -3.48 -3.76
CA ASN A 149 -5.63 -2.66 -4.90
C ASN A 149 -6.42 -1.33 -4.92
N SER A 150 -5.98 -0.38 -5.76
CA SER A 150 -6.62 0.93 -5.99
C SER A 150 -7.38 1.03 -7.33
N TRP A 151 -7.67 -0.09 -7.99
CA TRP A 151 -8.31 -0.13 -9.32
C TRP A 151 -9.83 -0.26 -9.28
N GLY A 152 -10.44 -0.02 -8.12
CA GLY A 152 -11.89 -0.11 -7.94
C GLY A 152 -12.39 -1.53 -7.67
N THR A 153 -13.67 -1.63 -7.29
CA THR A 153 -14.29 -2.89 -6.87
C THR A 153 -14.66 -3.84 -8.03
N SER A 154 -14.55 -3.39 -9.27
CA SER A 154 -14.73 -4.22 -10.47
C SER A 154 -13.51 -5.09 -10.80
N TRP A 155 -12.33 -4.79 -10.22
CA TRP A 155 -11.14 -5.60 -10.37
C TRP A 155 -11.04 -6.64 -9.25
N GLY A 156 -10.59 -7.85 -9.61
CA GLY A 156 -10.35 -8.92 -8.66
C GLY A 156 -11.57 -9.31 -7.81
N GLU A 157 -11.33 -9.66 -6.58
CA GLU A 157 -12.35 -9.98 -5.57
C GLU A 157 -12.82 -8.68 -4.86
N ASN A 158 -13.67 -7.89 -5.50
CA ASN A 158 -14.14 -6.58 -4.99
C ASN A 158 -13.00 -5.59 -4.69
N GLY A 159 -11.97 -5.53 -5.53
CA GLY A 159 -10.79 -4.69 -5.36
C GLY A 159 -9.66 -5.33 -4.57
N TYR A 160 -9.81 -6.59 -4.17
CA TYR A 160 -8.81 -7.37 -3.45
C TYR A 160 -8.27 -8.51 -4.30
N MET A 161 -7.12 -9.01 -3.87
CA MET A 161 -6.45 -10.15 -4.49
C MET A 161 -5.84 -11.04 -3.41
N LYS A 162 -5.89 -12.35 -3.61
CA LYS A 162 -5.12 -13.32 -2.85
C LYS A 162 -3.88 -13.70 -3.65
N ILE A 163 -2.70 -13.52 -3.08
CA ILE A 163 -1.42 -13.88 -3.71
C ILE A 163 -0.73 -14.93 -2.83
N GLU A 164 -0.34 -16.05 -3.43
CA GLU A 164 0.33 -17.13 -2.70
C GLU A 164 1.62 -16.63 -2.05
N VAL A 165 1.81 -17.00 -0.77
CA VAL A 165 3.07 -16.78 -0.05
C VAL A 165 4.12 -17.75 -0.57
N SER A 166 5.30 -17.26 -0.92
CA SER A 166 6.38 -18.14 -1.41
C SER A 166 7.75 -17.65 -0.94
N THR A 167 8.54 -18.57 -0.43
CA THR A 167 9.95 -18.34 -0.06
C THR A 167 10.91 -18.71 -1.19
N SER A 168 10.44 -19.31 -2.28
CA SER A 168 11.27 -19.80 -3.39
C SER A 168 11.09 -19.03 -4.69
N VAL A 169 9.88 -18.52 -4.95
CA VAL A 169 9.60 -17.77 -6.18
C VAL A 169 10.36 -16.43 -6.15
N ASN A 170 11.01 -16.11 -7.27
CA ASN A 170 11.79 -14.90 -7.45
C ASN A 170 12.83 -14.69 -6.32
N SER A 171 13.50 -15.75 -5.89
CA SER A 171 14.49 -15.73 -4.80
C SER A 171 13.92 -15.23 -3.47
N GLY A 172 12.66 -15.55 -3.17
CA GLY A 172 11.96 -15.18 -1.96
C GLY A 172 11.14 -13.88 -2.08
N ALA A 173 11.26 -13.14 -3.18
CA ALA A 173 10.46 -11.94 -3.42
C ALA A 173 8.95 -12.23 -3.60
N GLY A 174 8.60 -13.49 -3.79
CA GLY A 174 7.23 -13.94 -4.01
C GLY A 174 6.70 -13.59 -5.39
N TYR A 175 5.45 -13.94 -5.63
CA TYR A 175 4.78 -13.59 -6.89
C TYR A 175 4.60 -12.08 -6.99
N CYS A 176 4.85 -11.52 -8.16
CA CYS A 176 4.82 -10.08 -8.46
C CYS A 176 5.79 -9.24 -7.59
N GLY A 177 6.73 -9.85 -6.87
CA GLY A 177 7.67 -9.15 -5.99
C GLY A 177 7.06 -8.62 -4.69
N ILE A 178 5.86 -9.08 -4.30
CA ILE A 178 5.09 -8.54 -3.16
C ILE A 178 5.85 -8.56 -1.82
N GLN A 179 6.86 -9.41 -1.68
CA GLN A 179 7.67 -9.56 -0.46
C GLN A 179 8.98 -8.76 -0.51
N SER A 180 9.27 -8.03 -1.62
CA SER A 180 10.56 -7.37 -1.86
C SER A 180 10.76 -6.12 -1.03
N GLU A 181 9.74 -5.26 -0.93
CA GLU A 181 9.83 -3.93 -0.33
C GLU A 181 8.65 -3.64 0.62
N PRO A 182 8.42 -4.48 1.63
CA PRO A 182 7.34 -4.23 2.58
C PRO A 182 7.73 -3.14 3.58
N ILE A 183 6.80 -2.19 3.80
CA ILE A 183 7.01 -1.04 4.67
C ILE A 183 5.81 -0.84 5.61
N PHE A 184 6.06 -0.64 6.89
CA PHE A 184 5.07 -0.29 7.90
C PHE A 184 5.12 1.21 8.19
N LEU A 185 3.95 1.86 8.21
CA LEU A 185 3.80 3.29 8.48
C LEU A 185 3.17 3.50 9.86
N TYR A 186 3.79 4.35 10.67
CA TYR A 186 3.34 4.69 12.02
C TYR A 186 2.61 6.05 12.00
N PRO A 187 1.29 6.07 12.19
CA PRO A 187 0.54 7.31 12.36
C PRO A 187 0.76 7.90 13.76
N THR A 188 0.37 9.15 13.95
CA THR A 188 0.17 9.71 15.29
C THR A 188 -0.86 8.91 16.06
N ALA A 189 -0.59 8.71 17.34
CA ALA A 189 -1.52 8.13 18.31
C ALA A 189 -2.42 9.24 18.90
#